data_8d7dcfa66ebae4d07d567f5661c75cb6
#
_entry.id   8d7dcfa66ebae4d07d567f5661c75cb6
#
_cell.length_a   1.000
_cell.length_b   1.000
_cell.length_c   1.000
_cell.angle_alpha   90.00
_cell.angle_beta   90.00
_cell.angle_gamma   90.00
#
_symmetry.space_group_name_H-M   'P 1'
#
loop_
_entity.id
_entity.type
_entity.pdbx_description
1 polymer ?
#
loop_
_entity_poly.entity_id
_entity_poly.type
_entity_poly.pdbx_seq_one_letter_code
_entity_poly.pdbx_strand_id
1 'polypeptide(L)'
;MARLARIYFRSHSPATLADFTWWSGLTATEARRAVASIAEELTTEHFGDREFFVFRNAAAAAPCDTTHLLPAYDQYLIGYKDRSGVLAKEHTSKAFNSHGIFQPVILCDGQIVGNWKRTAGRGNVTIQTTLWVDTVPEALDAAIARYRSFIGGTKSENSPEAL
;
A
#
# COMPACT_ATOMS: atom_id res chain seq x y z
N MET A 1 -20.14 13.07 2.41
CA MET A 1 -19.06 13.14 1.38
C MET A 1 -17.77 13.75 1.94
N ALA A 2 -17.80 14.91 2.63
CA ALA A 2 -16.60 15.50 3.26
C ALA A 2 -15.80 14.53 4.14
N ARG A 3 -16.48 13.75 4.99
CA ARG A 3 -15.82 12.75 5.85
C ARG A 3 -15.07 11.70 5.04
N LEU A 4 -15.62 11.25 3.92
CA LEU A 4 -14.99 10.24 3.04
C LEU A 4 -13.73 10.80 2.39
N ALA A 5 -13.80 12.02 1.84
CA ALA A 5 -12.65 12.70 1.28
C ALA A 5 -11.54 12.91 2.33
N ARG A 6 -11.91 13.35 3.54
CA ARG A 6 -10.95 13.54 4.63
C ARG A 6 -10.25 12.23 5.02
N ILE A 7 -10.99 11.11 5.13
CA ILE A 7 -10.40 9.80 5.43
C ILE A 7 -9.41 9.42 4.34
N TYR A 8 -9.79 9.56 3.08
CA TYR A 8 -8.94 9.19 1.96
C TYR A 8 -7.66 10.03 1.90
N PHE A 9 -7.78 11.37 1.77
CA PHE A 9 -6.62 12.23 1.62
C PHE A 9 -5.71 12.27 2.85
N ARG A 10 -6.24 12.02 4.02
CA ARG A 10 -5.44 11.91 5.24
C ARG A 10 -4.51 10.69 5.23
N SER A 11 -4.89 9.60 4.56
CA SER A 11 -4.16 8.33 4.54
C SER A 11 -3.47 8.03 3.20
N HIS A 12 -3.87 8.72 2.11
CA HIS A 12 -3.41 8.43 0.74
C HIS A 12 -2.77 9.65 0.05
N SER A 13 -2.51 10.75 0.77
CA SER A 13 -1.79 11.87 0.17
C SER A 13 -0.33 11.53 -0.12
N PRO A 14 0.22 12.02 -1.24
CA PRO A 14 -0.44 12.79 -2.29
C PRO A 14 -1.30 11.89 -3.20
N ALA A 15 -2.49 12.37 -3.60
CA ALA A 15 -3.39 11.61 -4.48
C ALA A 15 -4.17 12.54 -5.41
N THR A 16 -4.57 12.03 -6.58
CA THR A 16 -5.36 12.76 -7.56
C THR A 16 -6.87 12.63 -7.30
N LEU A 17 -7.67 13.50 -7.92
CA LEU A 17 -9.12 13.35 -7.94
C LEU A 17 -9.55 12.00 -8.56
N ALA A 18 -8.81 11.52 -9.56
CA ALA A 18 -9.08 10.25 -10.22
C ALA A 18 -8.85 9.05 -9.30
N ASP A 19 -7.83 9.12 -8.45
CA ASP A 19 -7.55 8.09 -7.45
C ASP A 19 -8.67 8.05 -6.40
N PHE A 20 -9.07 9.22 -5.88
CA PHE A 20 -10.18 9.31 -4.93
C PHE A 20 -11.50 8.81 -5.52
N THR A 21 -11.79 9.16 -6.78
CA THR A 21 -12.98 8.67 -7.50
C THR A 21 -12.95 7.15 -7.63
N TRP A 22 -11.81 6.60 -8.00
CA TRP A 22 -11.59 5.15 -8.10
C TRP A 22 -11.81 4.44 -6.76
N TRP A 23 -11.18 4.94 -5.70
CA TRP A 23 -11.24 4.33 -4.37
C TRP A 23 -12.63 4.42 -3.74
N SER A 24 -13.30 5.56 -3.89
CA SER A 24 -14.58 5.84 -3.23
C SER A 24 -15.79 5.28 -3.96
N GLY A 25 -15.68 4.99 -5.27
CA GLY A 25 -16.82 4.65 -6.13
C GLY A 25 -17.77 5.83 -6.42
N LEU A 26 -17.42 7.04 -6.01
CA LEU A 26 -18.21 8.25 -6.29
C LEU A 26 -18.15 8.62 -7.77
N THR A 27 -19.20 9.30 -8.25
CA THR A 27 -19.11 9.97 -9.55
C THR A 27 -18.09 11.12 -9.49
N ALA A 28 -17.54 11.51 -10.64
CA ALA A 28 -16.58 12.62 -10.70
C ALA A 28 -17.14 13.93 -10.13
N THR A 29 -18.45 14.18 -10.30
CA THR A 29 -19.14 15.36 -9.74
C THR A 29 -19.22 15.31 -8.23
N GLU A 30 -19.55 14.16 -7.65
CA GLU A 30 -19.61 13.95 -6.20
C GLU A 30 -18.22 14.03 -5.58
N ALA A 31 -17.20 13.43 -6.24
CA ALA A 31 -15.82 13.49 -5.78
C ALA A 31 -15.31 14.94 -5.75
N ARG A 32 -15.58 15.75 -6.79
CA ARG A 32 -15.21 17.19 -6.79
C ARG A 32 -15.89 17.94 -5.64
N ARG A 33 -17.19 17.70 -5.40
CA ARG A 33 -17.90 18.33 -4.27
C ARG A 33 -17.34 17.91 -2.93
N ALA A 34 -16.98 16.64 -2.78
CA ALA A 34 -16.38 16.13 -1.57
C ALA A 34 -15.01 16.76 -1.29
N VAL A 35 -14.14 16.88 -2.32
CA VAL A 35 -12.85 17.56 -2.23
C VAL A 35 -13.02 19.05 -1.90
N ALA A 36 -13.92 19.75 -2.61
CA ALA A 36 -14.19 21.15 -2.36
C ALA A 36 -14.66 21.42 -0.93
N SER A 37 -15.40 20.49 -0.32
CA SER A 37 -15.87 20.65 1.08
C SER A 37 -14.78 20.55 2.15
N ILE A 38 -13.56 20.12 1.77
CA ILE A 38 -12.38 20.04 2.65
C ILE A 38 -11.19 20.81 2.08
N ALA A 39 -11.41 21.74 1.16
CA ALA A 39 -10.35 22.45 0.44
C ALA A 39 -9.36 23.15 1.38
N GLU A 40 -9.82 23.68 2.51
CA GLU A 40 -8.95 24.31 3.51
C GLU A 40 -7.98 23.33 4.21
N GLU A 41 -8.30 22.04 4.19
CA GLU A 41 -7.47 20.98 4.76
C GLU A 41 -6.45 20.42 3.78
N LEU A 42 -6.54 20.83 2.51
CA LEU A 42 -5.69 20.34 1.41
C LEU A 42 -4.75 21.44 0.90
N THR A 43 -3.62 21.03 0.38
CA THR A 43 -2.80 21.78 -0.55
C THR A 43 -2.82 21.10 -1.91
N THR A 44 -2.62 21.86 -2.96
CA THR A 44 -2.52 21.34 -4.32
C THR A 44 -1.07 21.41 -4.77
N GLU A 45 -0.56 20.34 -5.29
CA GLU A 45 0.77 20.26 -5.87
C GLU A 45 0.69 19.70 -7.30
N HIS A 46 1.58 20.18 -8.17
CA HIS A 46 1.66 19.75 -9.56
C HIS A 46 2.94 18.96 -9.79
N PHE A 47 2.79 17.79 -10.39
CA PHE A 47 3.90 16.97 -10.83
C PHE A 47 3.70 16.60 -12.31
N GLY A 48 4.48 17.23 -13.21
CA GLY A 48 4.20 17.24 -14.63
C GLY A 48 2.83 17.86 -14.91
N ASP A 49 2.02 17.20 -15.71
CA ASP A 49 0.66 17.64 -16.05
C ASP A 49 -0.41 17.19 -15.03
N ARG A 50 0.00 16.60 -13.93
CA ARG A 50 -0.92 16.02 -12.94
C ARG A 50 -1.02 16.88 -11.70
N GLU A 51 -2.27 17.08 -11.26
CA GLU A 51 -2.61 17.73 -10.01
C GLU A 51 -2.78 16.69 -8.89
N PHE A 52 -2.13 16.92 -7.76
CA PHE A 52 -2.24 16.10 -6.55
C PHE A 52 -2.74 16.93 -5.39
N PHE A 53 -3.64 16.35 -4.62
CA PHE A 53 -4.08 16.88 -3.34
C PHE A 53 -3.25 16.27 -2.23
N VAL A 54 -2.74 17.13 -1.36
CA VAL A 54 -1.94 16.74 -0.20
C VAL A 54 -2.65 17.23 1.06
N PHE A 55 -2.87 16.36 2.02
CA PHE A 55 -3.48 16.74 3.29
C PHE A 55 -2.48 17.57 4.11
N ARG A 56 -2.86 18.79 4.53
CA ARG A 56 -1.94 19.78 5.15
C ARG A 56 -1.21 19.28 6.38
N ASN A 57 -1.84 18.40 7.15
CA ASN A 57 -1.26 17.81 8.36
C ASN A 57 -0.79 16.35 8.12
N ALA A 58 -0.51 15.98 6.87
CA ALA A 58 0.18 14.72 6.61
C ALA A 58 1.54 14.76 7.31
N ALA A 59 1.88 13.69 8.00
CA ALA A 59 3.20 13.56 8.59
C ALA A 59 4.25 13.74 7.48
N ALA A 60 5.31 14.50 7.77
CA ALA A 60 6.44 14.59 6.86
C ALA A 60 6.91 13.16 6.53
N ALA A 61 7.13 12.89 5.25
CA ALA A 61 7.65 11.61 4.83
C ALA A 61 8.99 11.36 5.56
N ALA A 62 9.04 10.33 6.37
CA ALA A 62 10.32 9.85 6.89
C ALA A 62 11.14 9.31 5.71
N PRO A 63 12.48 9.40 5.75
CA PRO A 63 13.32 8.72 4.77
C PRO A 63 12.89 7.25 4.66
N CYS A 64 12.64 6.79 3.47
CA CYS A 64 12.07 5.47 3.23
C CYS A 64 13.19 4.47 2.93
N ASP A 65 14.07 4.22 3.89
CA ASP A 65 15.05 3.12 3.80
C ASP A 65 14.44 1.79 4.25
N THR A 66 13.18 1.56 3.92
CA THR A 66 12.47 0.42 4.47
C THR A 66 11.92 -0.49 3.39
N THR A 67 12.21 -1.78 3.53
CA THR A 67 11.55 -2.83 2.77
C THR A 67 10.36 -3.39 3.54
N HIS A 68 9.22 -3.55 2.85
CA HIS A 68 7.98 -4.09 3.42
C HIS A 68 7.44 -5.25 2.60
N LEU A 69 6.91 -6.25 3.29
CA LEU A 69 6.12 -7.33 2.69
C LEU A 69 4.64 -6.92 2.74
N LEU A 70 4.12 -6.39 1.66
CA LEU A 70 2.72 -5.97 1.57
C LEU A 70 1.82 -7.17 1.24
N PRO A 71 0.68 -7.33 1.93
CA PRO A 71 -0.26 -8.42 1.66
C PRO A 71 -0.96 -8.26 0.30
N ALA A 72 -1.70 -9.29 -0.11
CA ALA A 72 -2.65 -9.15 -1.21
C ALA A 72 -3.68 -8.06 -0.89
N TYR A 73 -4.07 -7.29 -1.90
CA TYR A 73 -5.03 -6.19 -1.77
C TYR A 73 -4.61 -5.09 -0.79
N ASP A 74 -3.30 -4.86 -0.64
CA ASP A 74 -2.81 -3.76 0.17
C ASP A 74 -3.22 -2.40 -0.40
N GLN A 75 -3.56 -1.45 0.49
CA GLN A 75 -4.00 -0.09 0.12
C GLN A 75 -2.95 0.68 -0.70
N TYR A 76 -1.68 0.35 -0.56
CA TYR A 76 -0.61 0.94 -1.36
C TYR A 76 -0.81 0.73 -2.87
N LEU A 77 -1.43 -0.40 -3.26
CA LEU A 77 -1.79 -0.68 -4.65
C LEU A 77 -3.25 -0.39 -4.97
N ILE A 78 -4.20 -0.85 -4.14
CA ILE A 78 -5.62 -0.72 -4.47
C ILE A 78 -6.18 0.68 -4.21
N GLY A 79 -5.51 1.49 -3.39
CA GLY A 79 -5.93 2.84 -3.04
C GLY A 79 -5.82 3.85 -4.19
N TYR A 80 -5.10 3.51 -5.26
CA TYR A 80 -4.82 4.41 -6.38
C TYR A 80 -5.29 3.82 -7.70
N LYS A 81 -5.80 4.67 -8.57
CA LYS A 81 -6.14 4.32 -9.96
C LYS A 81 -4.87 4.18 -10.81
N ASP A 82 -3.98 5.16 -10.70
CA ASP A 82 -2.69 5.15 -11.37
C ASP A 82 -1.59 4.73 -10.40
N ARG A 83 -0.87 3.70 -10.78
CA ARG A 83 0.19 3.06 -10.00
C ARG A 83 1.56 3.22 -10.64
N SER A 84 1.65 3.98 -11.75
CA SER A 84 2.89 4.12 -12.52
C SER A 84 4.05 4.75 -11.75
N GLY A 85 3.76 5.51 -10.70
CA GLY A 85 4.78 6.10 -9.82
C GLY A 85 5.46 5.09 -8.89
N VAL A 86 4.85 3.92 -8.66
CA VAL A 86 5.34 2.91 -7.70
C VAL A 86 5.53 1.51 -8.29
N LEU A 87 5.05 1.30 -9.51
CA LEU A 87 5.07 -0.01 -10.18
C LEU A 87 5.42 0.18 -11.65
N ALA A 88 6.55 -0.35 -12.08
CA ALA A 88 6.97 -0.34 -13.47
C ALA A 88 5.97 -1.09 -14.36
N LYS A 89 5.70 -0.55 -15.54
CA LYS A 89 4.66 -1.05 -16.47
C LYS A 89 4.86 -2.52 -16.82
N GLU A 90 6.08 -2.96 -17.03
CA GLU A 90 6.47 -4.34 -17.37
C GLU A 90 6.19 -5.33 -16.22
N HIS A 91 6.03 -4.84 -14.99
CA HIS A 91 5.75 -5.66 -13.82
C HIS A 91 4.28 -5.68 -13.42
N THR A 92 3.43 -4.92 -14.10
CA THR A 92 2.00 -4.78 -13.77
C THR A 92 1.30 -6.14 -13.69
N SER A 93 1.49 -7.01 -14.67
CA SER A 93 0.84 -8.35 -14.69
C SER A 93 1.31 -9.30 -13.59
N LYS A 94 2.48 -9.02 -13.00
CA LYS A 94 3.01 -9.78 -11.86
C LYS A 94 2.40 -9.32 -10.53
N ALA A 95 2.03 -8.03 -10.43
CA ALA A 95 1.44 -7.46 -9.23
C ALA A 95 -0.08 -7.67 -9.16
N PHE A 96 -0.78 -7.55 -10.29
CA PHE A 96 -2.22 -7.80 -10.37
C PHE A 96 -2.64 -8.17 -11.81
N ASN A 97 -3.80 -8.81 -11.94
CA ASN A 97 -4.33 -9.23 -13.23
C ASN A 97 -5.59 -8.41 -13.65
N SER A 98 -6.06 -8.66 -14.87
CA SER A 98 -7.26 -8.01 -15.43
C SER A 98 -8.56 -8.32 -14.69
N HIS A 99 -8.59 -9.37 -13.85
CA HIS A 99 -9.74 -9.75 -13.03
C HIS A 99 -9.73 -9.03 -11.66
N GLY A 100 -8.79 -8.11 -11.43
CA GLY A 100 -8.69 -7.36 -10.17
C GLY A 100 -8.11 -8.19 -9.02
N ILE A 101 -7.36 -9.26 -9.31
CA ILE A 101 -6.67 -10.05 -8.28
C ILE A 101 -5.30 -9.42 -8.05
N PHE A 102 -5.08 -8.90 -6.85
CA PHE A 102 -3.82 -8.32 -6.41
C PHE A 102 -3.01 -9.35 -5.62
N GLN A 103 -1.74 -9.47 -5.96
CA GLN A 103 -0.79 -10.37 -5.33
C GLN A 103 -0.09 -9.69 -4.14
N PRO A 104 0.43 -10.49 -3.17
CA PRO A 104 1.36 -9.95 -2.19
C PRO A 104 2.64 -9.46 -2.87
N VAL A 105 3.09 -8.25 -2.53
CA VAL A 105 4.23 -7.61 -3.19
C VAL A 105 5.30 -7.15 -2.19
N ILE A 106 6.51 -6.95 -2.68
CA ILE A 106 7.63 -6.41 -1.93
C ILE A 106 7.77 -4.94 -2.32
N LEU A 107 7.63 -4.06 -1.33
CA LEU A 107 7.88 -2.63 -1.44
C LEU A 107 9.29 -2.34 -0.93
N CYS A 108 10.09 -1.63 -1.73
CA CYS A 108 11.40 -1.14 -1.36
C CYS A 108 11.53 0.31 -1.84
N ASP A 109 11.86 1.21 -0.94
CA ASP A 109 12.08 2.63 -1.23
C ASP A 109 10.98 3.27 -2.10
N GLY A 110 9.73 2.96 -1.76
CA GLY A 110 8.57 3.46 -2.48
C GLY A 110 8.25 2.74 -3.81
N GLN A 111 9.05 1.74 -4.22
CA GLN A 111 8.85 0.99 -5.46
C GLN A 111 8.48 -0.46 -5.19
N ILE A 112 7.60 -1.01 -6.01
CA ILE A 112 7.28 -2.44 -5.98
C ILE A 112 8.33 -3.20 -6.79
N VAL A 113 9.08 -4.05 -6.11
CA VAL A 113 10.27 -4.72 -6.66
C VAL A 113 10.14 -6.24 -6.75
N GLY A 114 9.04 -6.81 -6.31
CA GLY A 114 8.86 -8.27 -6.33
C GLY A 114 7.55 -8.75 -5.76
N ASN A 115 7.38 -10.07 -5.76
CA ASN A 115 6.32 -10.78 -5.05
C ASN A 115 6.87 -11.56 -3.87
N TRP A 116 5.98 -11.88 -2.93
CA TRP A 116 6.27 -12.83 -1.89
C TRP A 116 5.08 -13.75 -1.64
N LYS A 117 5.34 -14.91 -1.06
CA LYS A 117 4.29 -15.84 -0.61
C LYS A 117 4.67 -16.51 0.68
N ARG A 118 3.65 -16.83 1.47
CA ARG A 118 3.75 -17.61 2.69
C ARG A 118 3.29 -19.05 2.42
N THR A 119 4.10 -20.00 2.80
CA THR A 119 3.71 -21.40 2.85
C THR A 119 3.77 -21.88 4.30
N ALA A 120 2.65 -22.35 4.83
CA ALA A 120 2.58 -22.92 6.17
C ALA A 120 2.82 -24.43 6.09
N GLY A 121 3.85 -24.90 6.80
CA GLY A 121 4.12 -26.32 7.03
C GLY A 121 3.83 -26.70 8.49
N ARG A 122 3.96 -27.97 8.84
CA ARG A 122 3.79 -28.45 10.22
C ARG A 122 4.81 -27.78 11.15
N GLY A 123 4.39 -26.69 11.79
CA GLY A 123 5.20 -25.95 12.78
C GLY A 123 6.16 -24.89 12.21
N ASN A 124 6.33 -24.77 10.89
CA ASN A 124 7.22 -23.81 10.27
C ASN A 124 6.49 -22.98 9.21
N VAL A 125 6.81 -21.70 9.15
CA VAL A 125 6.35 -20.80 8.10
C VAL A 125 7.53 -20.43 7.20
N THR A 126 7.40 -20.75 5.92
CA THR A 126 8.38 -20.37 4.91
C THR A 126 7.90 -19.17 4.14
N ILE A 127 8.74 -18.14 4.05
CA ILE A 127 8.56 -16.97 3.19
C ILE A 127 9.42 -17.16 1.95
N GLN A 128 8.77 -17.13 0.80
CA GLN A 128 9.45 -17.19 -0.50
C GLN A 128 9.27 -15.83 -1.18
N THR A 129 10.34 -15.30 -1.75
CA THR A 129 10.39 -14.03 -2.46
C THR A 129 10.80 -14.25 -3.91
N THR A 130 10.24 -13.45 -4.81
CA THR A 130 10.60 -13.42 -6.24
C THR A 130 10.82 -11.95 -6.61
N LEU A 131 12.07 -11.56 -6.76
CA LEU A 131 12.44 -10.20 -7.17
C LEU A 131 12.33 -10.04 -8.68
N TRP A 132 12.02 -8.83 -9.11
CA TRP A 132 11.93 -8.41 -10.53
C TRP A 132 13.05 -7.47 -10.91
N VAL A 133 13.91 -7.16 -9.95
CA VAL A 133 15.09 -6.31 -10.04
C VAL A 133 16.34 -7.13 -9.76
N ASP A 134 17.46 -6.73 -10.32
CA ASP A 134 18.73 -7.47 -10.18
C ASP A 134 19.37 -7.29 -8.79
N THR A 135 19.06 -6.20 -8.12
CA THR A 135 19.61 -5.90 -6.79
C THR A 135 18.66 -6.38 -5.71
N VAL A 136 19.17 -7.19 -4.78
CA VAL A 136 18.40 -7.59 -3.58
C VAL A 136 18.31 -6.40 -2.64
N PRO A 137 17.11 -5.99 -2.18
CA PRO A 137 16.96 -4.93 -1.21
C PRO A 137 17.69 -5.25 0.10
N GLU A 138 18.53 -4.34 0.57
CA GLU A 138 19.37 -4.54 1.75
C GLU A 138 18.54 -4.91 3.00
N ALA A 139 17.35 -4.31 3.15
CA ALA A 139 16.46 -4.55 4.28
C ALA A 139 15.46 -5.71 4.10
N LEU A 140 15.59 -6.54 3.03
CA LEU A 140 14.63 -7.61 2.75
C LEU A 140 14.61 -8.68 3.85
N ASP A 141 15.78 -9.12 4.32
CA ASP A 141 15.87 -10.10 5.39
C ASP A 141 15.28 -9.58 6.71
N ALA A 142 15.47 -8.30 7.00
CA ALA A 142 14.86 -7.66 8.16
C ALA A 142 13.32 -7.60 8.02
N ALA A 143 12.78 -7.34 6.83
CA ALA A 143 11.34 -7.37 6.57
C ALA A 143 10.75 -8.77 6.76
N ILE A 144 11.44 -9.81 6.27
CA ILE A 144 11.07 -11.21 6.47
C ILE A 144 11.10 -11.58 7.97
N ALA A 145 12.14 -11.16 8.69
CA ALA A 145 12.25 -11.41 10.13
C ALA A 145 11.13 -10.74 10.92
N ARG A 146 10.78 -9.48 10.61
CA ARG A 146 9.64 -8.79 11.23
C ARG A 146 8.33 -9.53 10.99
N TYR A 147 8.09 -9.99 9.76
CA TYR A 147 6.87 -10.74 9.45
C TYR A 147 6.82 -12.08 10.21
N ARG A 148 7.94 -12.82 10.28
CA ARG A 148 8.03 -14.07 11.06
C ARG A 148 7.77 -13.85 12.54
N SER A 149 8.32 -12.78 13.11
CA SER A 149 8.06 -12.39 14.51
C SER A 149 6.57 -12.10 14.75
N PHE A 150 5.93 -11.36 13.84
CA PHE A 150 4.51 -11.05 13.92
C PHE A 150 3.64 -12.31 13.94
N ILE A 151 3.88 -13.27 13.03
CA ILE A 151 3.08 -14.50 12.98
C ILE A 151 3.45 -15.50 14.08
N GLY A 152 4.68 -15.49 14.59
CA GLY A 152 5.13 -16.32 15.71
C GLY A 152 4.64 -15.82 17.06
N GLY A 153 4.50 -14.50 17.22
CA GLY A 153 3.98 -13.87 18.44
C GLY A 153 2.47 -14.05 18.66
N THR A 154 1.73 -14.58 17.69
CA THR A 154 0.32 -14.94 17.83
C THR A 154 0.07 -16.31 18.49
N LYS A 155 1.08 -17.02 18.97
CA LYS A 155 0.89 -18.08 19.95
C LYS A 155 0.57 -17.42 21.31
N SER A 156 -0.69 -17.04 21.47
CA SER A 156 -1.26 -16.63 22.74
C SER A 156 -1.03 -17.75 23.76
N GLU A 157 -0.32 -17.43 24.82
CA GLU A 157 -0.41 -18.11 26.11
C GLU A 157 -1.83 -17.87 26.67
N ASN A 158 -2.79 -18.66 26.24
CA ASN A 158 -4.09 -18.80 26.88
C ASN A 158 -4.70 -20.16 26.49
N SER A 159 -4.13 -21.22 26.99
CA SER A 159 -4.91 -22.42 27.30
C SER A 159 -5.08 -22.43 28.83
N PRO A 160 -6.30 -22.24 29.37
CA PRO A 160 -6.53 -22.56 30.76
C PRO A 160 -6.36 -24.07 30.92
N GLU A 161 -5.44 -24.47 31.78
CA GLU A 161 -5.41 -25.83 32.32
C GLU A 161 -6.79 -26.15 32.87
N ALA A 162 -7.44 -27.15 32.27
CA ALA A 162 -8.63 -27.76 32.86
C ALA A 162 -8.18 -28.61 34.04
N LEU A 163 -8.69 -28.26 35.21
CA LEU A 163 -8.78 -29.11 36.39
C LEU A 163 -9.77 -30.24 36.16
#